data_bdcb94449e2e251f54f947d98501a7df
#
_entry.id   bdcb94449e2e251f54f947d98501a7df
#
_cell.length_a   1.000
_cell.length_b   1.000
_cell.length_c   1.000
_cell.angle_alpha   90.00
_cell.angle_beta   90.00
_cell.angle_gamma   90.00
#
_symmetry.space_group_name_H-M   'P 1'
#
loop_
_entity.id
_entity.type
_entity.pdbx_description
1 polymer ?
#
loop_
_entity_poly.entity_id
_entity_poly.type
_entity_poly.pdbx_seq_one_letter_code
_entity_poly.pdbx_strand_id
1 'polypeptide(L)'
;MYNNIRCKVIKKQLQHLENEETTYNFEVEDNHNYYVGENSVLVHNKCLKTTENVSTVDEALDKAEDFLGPSQSYYVNSKGEINYNILVSDSDPRKVVRFDLDVTNSHVIRDGVHLNLEVYKHPFGTKAGAPIKNIHLKWEV
;
A
#
# COMPACT_ATOMS: atom_id res chain seq x y z
N MET A 1 10.42 12.54 26.41
CA MET A 1 10.46 11.11 26.75
C MET A 1 9.11 10.49 26.37
N TYR A 2 9.08 9.67 25.37
CA TYR A 2 7.82 9.03 24.93
C TYR A 2 7.58 7.79 25.80
N ASN A 3 6.56 7.86 26.64
CA ASN A 3 6.11 6.67 27.38
C ASN A 3 5.42 5.73 26.40
N ASN A 4 6.01 4.56 26.16
CA ASN A 4 5.42 3.47 25.38
C ASN A 4 4.27 2.80 26.17
N ILE A 5 3.21 3.58 26.47
CA ILE A 5 2.01 3.04 27.08
C ILE A 5 1.13 2.48 25.97
N ARG A 6 0.85 1.18 26.03
CA ARG A 6 -0.11 0.56 25.12
C ARG A 6 -1.53 0.93 25.53
N CYS A 7 -2.27 1.58 24.63
CA CYS A 7 -3.68 1.88 24.84
C CYS A 7 -4.56 0.76 24.28
N LYS A 8 -5.63 0.44 24.99
CA LYS A 8 -6.63 -0.54 24.57
C LYS A 8 -7.95 0.16 24.30
N VAL A 9 -8.59 -0.15 23.16
CA VAL A 9 -9.95 0.31 22.90
C VAL A 9 -10.91 -0.42 23.82
N ILE A 10 -11.56 0.29 24.74
CA ILE A 10 -12.48 -0.28 25.73
C ILE A 10 -13.95 -0.22 25.30
N LYS A 11 -14.29 0.64 24.34
CA LYS A 11 -15.66 0.78 23.82
C LYS A 11 -15.64 1.26 22.37
N LYS A 12 -16.49 0.67 21.54
CA LYS A 12 -16.85 1.18 20.22
C LYS A 12 -18.35 1.42 20.19
N GLN A 13 -18.76 2.50 19.58
CA GLN A 13 -20.18 2.86 19.44
C GLN A 13 -20.45 3.29 18.00
N LEU A 14 -21.48 2.69 17.39
CA LEU A 14 -22.02 3.17 16.13
C LEU A 14 -23.01 4.28 16.41
N GLN A 15 -22.81 5.43 15.81
CA GLN A 15 -23.72 6.57 15.90
C GLN A 15 -24.37 6.80 14.54
N HIS A 16 -25.69 6.83 14.48
CA HIS A 16 -26.44 7.30 13.33
C HIS A 16 -26.54 8.82 13.40
N LEU A 17 -26.09 9.47 12.33
CA LEU A 17 -26.20 10.92 12.16
C LEU A 17 -27.44 11.22 11.34
N GLU A 18 -28.20 12.25 11.73
CA GLU A 18 -29.37 12.69 10.97
C GLU A 18 -28.99 13.42 9.67
N ASN A 19 -27.79 13.98 9.63
CA ASN A 19 -27.21 14.66 8.47
C ASN A 19 -25.83 14.09 8.18
N GLU A 20 -25.42 14.16 6.90
CA GLU A 20 -24.05 13.83 6.50
C GLU A 20 -23.05 14.80 7.13
N GLU A 21 -22.04 14.26 7.79
CA GLU A 21 -20.90 15.04 8.29
C GLU A 21 -19.65 14.71 7.49
N THR A 22 -18.90 15.75 7.14
CA THR A 22 -17.62 15.57 6.44
C THR A 22 -16.58 15.06 7.42
N THR A 23 -16.01 13.89 7.12
CA THR A 23 -14.88 13.35 7.87
C THR A 23 -13.58 13.65 7.14
N TYR A 24 -12.55 14.00 7.90
CA TYR A 24 -11.22 14.26 7.37
C TYR A 24 -10.29 13.14 7.79
N ASN A 25 -9.51 12.64 6.82
CA ASN A 25 -8.44 11.70 7.08
C ASN A 25 -7.11 12.40 6.80
N PHE A 26 -6.20 12.34 7.78
CA PHE A 26 -4.86 12.90 7.61
C PHE A 26 -3.93 11.83 7.04
N GLU A 27 -3.31 12.14 5.91
CA GLU A 27 -2.21 11.37 5.38
C GLU A 27 -0.90 12.08 5.75
N VAL A 28 -0.06 11.40 6.52
CA VAL A 28 1.27 11.89 6.86
C VAL A 28 2.24 11.28 5.89
N GLU A 29 2.97 12.13 5.17
CA GLU A 29 3.97 11.73 4.20
C GLU A 29 5.01 10.81 4.86
N ASP A 30 5.29 9.65 4.24
CA ASP A 30 6.25 8.62 4.67
C ASP A 30 5.96 7.93 6.03
N ASN A 31 4.97 8.36 6.78
CA ASN A 31 4.71 7.83 8.10
C ASN A 31 3.21 7.83 8.39
N HIS A 32 2.52 6.74 8.14
CA HIS A 32 1.09 6.62 8.40
C HIS A 32 0.72 6.68 9.90
N ASN A 33 1.62 7.21 10.73
CA ASN A 33 1.47 7.36 12.16
C ASN A 33 1.37 8.84 12.52
N TYR A 34 0.43 9.20 13.36
CA TYR A 34 0.31 10.54 13.91
C TYR A 34 -0.23 10.50 15.36
N TYR A 35 0.06 11.52 16.11
CA TYR A 35 -0.41 11.66 17.48
C TYR A 35 -1.71 12.44 17.53
N VAL A 36 -2.68 11.97 18.32
CA VAL A 36 -3.97 12.65 18.51
C VAL A 36 -4.25 12.91 19.98
N GLY A 37 -4.94 14.03 20.23
CA GLY A 37 -5.39 14.41 21.56
C GLY A 37 -4.30 14.94 22.47
N GLU A 38 -4.72 15.44 23.63
CA GLU A 38 -3.83 16.02 24.64
C GLU A 38 -2.83 14.99 25.23
N ASN A 39 -3.21 13.72 25.20
CA ASN A 39 -2.38 12.61 25.71
C ASN A 39 -1.42 12.03 24.67
N SER A 40 -1.30 12.65 23.49
CA SER A 40 -0.41 12.20 22.42
C SER A 40 -0.55 10.71 22.09
N VAL A 41 -1.78 10.25 21.85
CA VAL A 41 -2.04 8.86 21.45
C VAL A 41 -1.56 8.66 20.02
N LEU A 42 -0.66 7.70 19.82
CA LEU A 42 -0.18 7.31 18.48
C LEU A 42 -1.28 6.55 17.74
N VAL A 43 -1.70 7.11 16.62
CA VAL A 43 -2.67 6.49 15.72
C VAL A 43 -1.95 6.09 14.43
N HIS A 44 -2.20 4.88 13.98
CA HIS A 44 -1.70 4.38 12.69
C HIS A 44 -2.85 4.38 11.68
N ASN A 45 -2.69 5.17 10.63
CA ASN A 45 -3.62 5.15 9.50
C ASN A 45 -3.23 4.00 8.57
N LYS A 46 -3.96 2.91 8.67
CA LYS A 46 -3.68 1.73 7.87
C LYS A 46 -4.15 1.98 6.44
N CYS A 47 -3.21 2.05 5.51
CA CYS A 47 -3.50 1.82 4.10
C CYS A 47 -4.33 0.54 3.96
N LEU A 48 -5.35 0.51 3.11
CA LEU A 48 -6.15 -0.69 2.83
C LEU A 48 -5.27 -1.74 2.14
N LYS A 49 -4.43 -2.39 2.95
CA LYS A 49 -3.60 -3.50 2.55
C LYS A 49 -4.42 -4.78 2.72
N THR A 50 -4.71 -5.44 1.63
CA THR A 50 -5.30 -6.78 1.64
C THR A 50 -4.25 -7.80 1.23
N THR A 51 -4.30 -8.99 1.81
CA THR A 51 -3.45 -10.11 1.39
C THR A 51 -4.33 -11.14 0.71
N GLU A 52 -3.93 -11.55 -0.48
CA GLU A 52 -4.54 -12.62 -1.25
C GLU A 52 -3.49 -13.73 -1.46
N ASN A 53 -3.84 -14.95 -1.06
CA ASN A 53 -2.98 -16.09 -1.29
C ASN A 53 -3.35 -16.71 -2.64
N VAL A 54 -2.35 -16.96 -3.46
CA VAL A 54 -2.45 -17.66 -4.74
C VAL A 54 -1.66 -18.94 -4.68
N SER A 55 -2.00 -19.91 -5.55
CA SER A 55 -1.38 -21.23 -5.49
C SER A 55 0.02 -21.25 -6.06
N THR A 56 0.29 -20.43 -7.06
CA THR A 56 1.56 -20.41 -7.80
C THR A 56 1.98 -18.99 -8.15
N VAL A 57 3.26 -18.85 -8.52
CA VAL A 57 3.78 -17.59 -9.06
C VAL A 57 3.11 -17.26 -10.41
N ASP A 58 2.79 -18.26 -11.23
CA ASP A 58 2.13 -18.03 -12.52
C ASP A 58 0.74 -17.42 -12.31
N GLU A 59 -0.04 -17.93 -11.34
CA GLU A 59 -1.33 -17.31 -10.97
C GLU A 59 -1.17 -15.87 -10.49
N ALA A 60 -0.11 -15.57 -9.73
CA ALA A 60 0.19 -14.21 -9.30
C ALA A 60 0.49 -13.28 -10.49
N LEU A 61 1.27 -13.78 -11.47
CA LEU A 61 1.61 -13.03 -12.69
C LEU A 61 0.37 -12.79 -13.56
N ASP A 62 -0.48 -13.79 -13.77
CA ASP A 62 -1.73 -13.64 -14.52
C ASP A 62 -2.63 -12.56 -13.89
N LYS A 63 -2.77 -12.58 -12.57
CA LYS A 63 -3.52 -11.52 -11.85
C LYS A 63 -2.89 -10.14 -11.99
N ALA A 64 -1.57 -10.07 -12.01
CA ALA A 64 -0.83 -8.82 -12.20
C ALA A 64 -1.04 -8.26 -13.62
N GLU A 65 -1.00 -9.11 -14.64
CA GLU A 65 -1.28 -8.71 -16.03
C GLU A 65 -2.72 -8.23 -16.19
N ASP A 66 -3.70 -8.96 -15.65
CA ASP A 66 -5.11 -8.54 -15.68
C ASP A 66 -5.32 -7.19 -14.97
N PHE A 67 -4.62 -6.98 -13.87
CA PHE A 67 -4.69 -5.72 -13.11
C PHE A 67 -4.11 -4.53 -13.88
N LEU A 68 -2.96 -4.71 -14.56
CA LEU A 68 -2.29 -3.66 -15.32
C LEU A 68 -2.97 -3.37 -16.65
N GLY A 69 -3.66 -4.37 -17.24
CA GLY A 69 -4.27 -4.28 -18.55
C GLY A 69 -3.31 -4.67 -19.68
N PRO A 70 -3.68 -4.39 -20.93
CA PRO A 70 -3.05 -5.01 -22.12
C PRO A 70 -1.64 -4.52 -22.43
N SER A 71 -1.19 -3.45 -21.81
CA SER A 71 0.14 -2.86 -22.03
C SER A 71 0.70 -2.27 -20.74
N GLN A 72 1.94 -2.58 -20.46
CA GLN A 72 2.68 -2.11 -19.30
C GLN A 72 4.13 -1.78 -19.65
N SER A 73 4.74 -0.90 -18.87
CA SER A 73 6.13 -0.49 -19.01
C SER A 73 6.85 -0.52 -17.66
N TYR A 74 8.15 -0.79 -17.67
CA TYR A 74 8.96 -0.60 -16.47
C TYR A 74 9.00 0.87 -16.08
N TYR A 75 8.99 1.12 -14.77
CA TYR A 75 9.10 2.47 -14.24
C TYR A 75 10.48 3.06 -14.55
N VAL A 76 10.49 4.28 -15.06
CA VAL A 76 11.68 5.08 -15.29
C VAL A 76 11.60 6.32 -14.40
N ASN A 77 12.61 6.53 -13.56
CA ASN A 77 12.67 7.68 -12.66
C ASN A 77 13.04 8.98 -13.40
N SER A 78 13.03 10.09 -12.69
CA SER A 78 13.37 11.41 -13.24
C SER A 78 14.81 11.54 -13.78
N LYS A 79 15.71 10.62 -13.39
CA LYS A 79 17.09 10.54 -13.87
C LYS A 79 17.25 9.65 -15.10
N GLY A 80 16.16 9.02 -15.58
CA GLY A 80 16.18 8.08 -16.69
C GLY A 80 16.61 6.66 -16.33
N GLU A 81 16.70 6.32 -15.04
CA GLU A 81 17.04 4.97 -14.57
C GLU A 81 15.80 4.08 -14.56
N ILE A 82 15.94 2.86 -15.08
CA ILE A 82 14.87 1.87 -15.15
C ILE A 82 14.86 1.05 -13.87
N ASN A 83 13.67 0.94 -13.26
CA ASN A 83 13.44 0.03 -12.14
C ASN A 83 12.71 -1.22 -12.63
N TYR A 84 13.42 -2.33 -12.75
CA TYR A 84 12.88 -3.61 -13.23
C TYR A 84 11.97 -4.32 -12.22
N ASN A 85 11.86 -3.82 -10.99
CA ASN A 85 10.94 -4.35 -9.98
C ASN A 85 9.59 -3.65 -9.97
N ILE A 86 9.37 -2.69 -10.87
CA ILE A 86 8.13 -1.91 -10.94
C ILE A 86 7.61 -1.87 -12.37
N LEU A 87 6.40 -2.40 -12.56
CA LEU A 87 5.62 -2.26 -13.80
C LEU A 87 4.50 -1.25 -13.60
N VAL A 88 4.30 -0.38 -14.55
CA VAL A 88 3.25 0.63 -14.57
C VAL A 88 2.32 0.36 -15.74
N SER A 89 1.02 0.43 -15.53
CA SER A 89 0.02 0.32 -16.58
C SER A 89 0.11 1.50 -17.55
N ASP A 90 0.16 1.22 -18.85
CA ASP A 90 0.19 2.28 -19.87
C ASP A 90 -1.19 2.93 -20.04
N SER A 91 -2.27 2.19 -19.79
CA SER A 91 -3.65 2.69 -19.89
C SER A 91 -4.10 3.46 -18.64
N ASP A 92 -3.61 3.09 -17.45
CA ASP A 92 -3.87 3.79 -16.20
C ASP A 92 -2.58 3.88 -15.36
N PRO A 93 -1.78 4.94 -15.53
CA PRO A 93 -0.48 5.09 -14.84
C PRO A 93 -0.55 5.18 -13.31
N ARG A 94 -1.76 5.14 -12.73
CA ARG A 94 -1.96 5.03 -11.28
C ARG A 94 -1.85 3.60 -10.79
N LYS A 95 -1.96 2.61 -11.69
CA LYS A 95 -1.85 1.19 -11.39
C LYS A 95 -0.42 0.71 -11.57
N VAL A 96 0.08 0.08 -10.54
CA VAL A 96 1.47 -0.37 -10.44
C VAL A 96 1.52 -1.78 -9.88
N VAL A 97 2.42 -2.59 -10.42
CA VAL A 97 2.82 -3.86 -9.82
C VAL A 97 4.26 -3.75 -9.38
N ARG A 98 4.51 -4.01 -8.10
CA ARG A 98 5.85 -4.07 -7.55
C ARG A 98 6.21 -5.50 -7.15
N PHE A 99 7.41 -5.91 -7.55
CA PHE A 99 7.96 -7.23 -7.29
C PHE A 99 8.84 -7.18 -6.05
N ASP A 100 8.37 -7.73 -4.94
CA ASP A 100 9.14 -7.86 -3.69
C ASP A 100 9.69 -9.29 -3.59
N LEU A 101 10.77 -9.55 -4.33
CA LEU A 101 11.38 -10.87 -4.51
C LEU A 101 12.77 -11.00 -3.87
N ASP A 102 13.39 -9.88 -3.46
CA ASP A 102 14.73 -9.87 -2.89
C ASP A 102 14.73 -10.41 -1.46
N VAL A 103 15.09 -11.66 -1.31
CA VAL A 103 15.15 -12.37 -0.02
C VAL A 103 16.18 -11.79 0.97
N THR A 104 17.02 -10.85 0.56
CA THR A 104 17.93 -10.12 1.44
C THR A 104 17.31 -8.86 2.05
N ASN A 105 16.19 -8.41 1.49
CA ASN A 105 15.45 -7.26 1.97
C ASN A 105 14.68 -7.60 3.25
N SER A 106 14.82 -6.78 4.29
CA SER A 106 14.15 -6.99 5.58
C SER A 106 12.62 -7.10 5.48
N HIS A 107 12.02 -6.41 4.53
CA HIS A 107 10.59 -6.47 4.24
C HIS A 107 10.20 -7.85 3.69
N VAL A 108 10.96 -8.38 2.73
CA VAL A 108 10.73 -9.71 2.15
C VAL A 108 11.05 -10.81 3.15
N ILE A 109 12.08 -10.64 4.00
CA ILE A 109 12.38 -11.58 5.10
C ILE A 109 11.18 -11.70 6.05
N ARG A 110 10.52 -10.58 6.37
CA ARG A 110 9.37 -10.56 7.28
C ARG A 110 8.10 -11.10 6.64
N ASP A 111 7.81 -10.69 5.43
CA ASP A 111 6.50 -10.90 4.77
C ASP A 111 6.51 -12.02 3.72
N GLY A 112 7.70 -12.56 3.37
CA GLY A 112 7.90 -13.51 2.27
C GLY A 112 7.93 -12.82 0.90
N VAL A 113 8.27 -13.58 -0.14
CA VAL A 113 8.19 -13.11 -1.53
C VAL A 113 6.73 -12.87 -1.92
N HIS A 114 6.48 -11.76 -2.61
CA HIS A 114 5.12 -11.38 -3.01
C HIS A 114 5.13 -10.33 -4.12
N LEU A 115 3.98 -10.17 -4.77
CA LEU A 115 3.68 -9.03 -5.63
C LEU A 115 2.77 -8.06 -4.89
N ASN A 116 2.97 -6.76 -5.11
CA ASN A 116 2.07 -5.72 -4.68
C ASN A 116 1.31 -5.20 -5.90
N LEU A 117 -0.02 -5.30 -5.88
CA LEU A 117 -0.89 -4.62 -6.83
C LEU A 117 -1.35 -3.31 -6.19
N GLU A 118 -0.83 -2.19 -6.67
CA GLU A 118 -0.99 -0.88 -6.04
C GLU A 118 -1.76 0.07 -6.93
N VAL A 119 -2.68 0.83 -6.34
CA VAL A 119 -3.35 1.96 -7.00
C VAL A 119 -2.99 3.23 -6.26
N TYR A 120 -2.50 4.23 -6.99
CA TYR A 120 -2.15 5.54 -6.46
C TYR A 120 -3.23 6.58 -6.79
N LYS A 121 -3.24 7.68 -6.04
CA LYS A 121 -4.14 8.80 -6.29
C LYS A 121 -3.81 9.54 -7.59
N HIS A 122 -2.53 9.60 -7.92
CA HIS A 122 -1.97 10.26 -9.11
C HIS A 122 -1.10 9.28 -9.90
N PRO A 123 -0.78 9.57 -11.17
CA PRO A 123 0.17 8.76 -11.94
C PRO A 123 1.45 8.51 -11.14
N PHE A 124 1.90 7.25 -11.12
CA PHE A 124 3.04 6.82 -10.32
C PHE A 124 4.30 7.64 -10.63
N GLY A 125 5.00 8.07 -9.58
CA GLY A 125 6.22 8.86 -9.69
C GLY A 125 5.99 10.37 -9.95
N THR A 126 4.75 10.84 -10.07
CA THR A 126 4.47 12.28 -10.29
C THR A 126 4.29 13.05 -8.99
N LYS A 127 3.82 12.40 -7.95
CA LYS A 127 3.68 12.96 -6.58
C LYS A 127 4.05 11.91 -5.57
N ALA A 128 4.67 12.36 -4.47
CA ALA A 128 4.87 11.51 -3.30
C ALA A 128 3.53 11.09 -2.70
N GLY A 129 3.50 9.92 -2.08
CA GLY A 129 2.33 9.39 -1.39
C GLY A 129 2.28 7.88 -1.43
N ALA A 130 1.57 7.32 -0.46
CA ALA A 130 1.32 5.89 -0.40
C ALA A 130 0.20 5.48 -1.38
N PRO A 131 0.15 4.20 -1.78
CA PRO A 131 -0.97 3.71 -2.57
C PRO A 131 -2.28 3.81 -1.79
N ILE A 132 -3.36 4.22 -2.46
CA ILE A 132 -4.72 4.24 -1.88
C ILE A 132 -5.32 2.83 -1.78
N LYS A 133 -4.79 1.89 -2.55
CA LYS A 133 -5.13 0.47 -2.50
C LYS A 133 -3.86 -0.36 -2.72
N ASN A 134 -3.67 -1.39 -1.90
CA ASN A 134 -2.57 -2.34 -2.05
C ASN A 134 -3.08 -3.76 -1.79
N ILE A 135 -2.91 -4.63 -2.76
CA ILE A 135 -3.17 -6.06 -2.65
C ILE A 135 -1.82 -6.79 -2.69
N HIS A 136 -1.51 -7.51 -1.64
CA HIS A 136 -0.35 -8.40 -1.58
C HIS A 136 -0.75 -9.77 -2.11
N LEU A 137 -0.23 -10.16 -3.26
CA LEU A 137 -0.34 -11.51 -3.78
C LEU A 137 0.82 -12.36 -3.23
N LYS A 138 0.49 -13.35 -2.42
CA LYS A 138 1.47 -14.25 -1.82
C LYS A 138 1.26 -15.66 -2.33
N TRP A 139 2.35 -16.39 -2.51
CA TRP A 139 2.36 -17.83 -2.82
C TRP A 139 3.39 -18.53 -1.92
N GLU A 140 3.19 -19.81 -1.72
CA GLU A 140 4.18 -20.64 -1.04
C GLU A 140 5.32 -20.99 -1.99
N VAL A 141 6.52 -20.79 -1.50
CA VAL A 141 7.75 -21.08 -2.23
C VAL A 141 8.19 -22.51 -1.93
#